data_7388c8101d23f72ef56a71c915d19872
#
_entry.id   7388c8101d23f72ef56a71c915d19872
#
_cell.length_a   1.000
_cell.length_b   1.000
_cell.length_c   1.000
_cell.angle_alpha   90.00
_cell.angle_beta   90.00
_cell.angle_gamma   90.00
#
_symmetry.space_group_name_H-M   'P 1'
#
loop_
_entity.id
_entity.type
_entity.pdbx_description
1 polymer ?
#
loop_
_entity_poly.entity_id
_entity_poly.type
_entity_poly.pdbx_seq_one_letter_code
_entity_poly.pdbx_strand_id
1 'polypeptide(L)'
;MARNLWIGKPGLLREISQAAKSWDRSPDLNVSEFRSLEGHVTLVAPPRTTRRMKLAFEWLEPEDAQHLVRLARRISGPGMLGQNVYAGGSVVVLDPASVNLLDPLQAAGQSRDVRGGDHWFTVAGDMTLRPSVGDVFTGDCRDVASAIGWVHGTWTGWPVAPGMNVSWMVPPEWDPALCTAQLDWKAVDGSYLSTVSATGGVVSGTAPAGAVFVTPVGRPGKTGATALAGACLTIGEAPVGYALGDGCPPMAVTGLTDTPSPRLPYRNIGIDLVEVRGAAN
;
A
#
# COMPACT_ATOMS: atom_id res chain seq x y z
N MET A 1 16.41 11.93 -0.26
CA MET A 1 17.03 10.76 0.42
C MET A 1 16.81 9.51 -0.41
N ALA A 2 17.77 8.58 -0.43
CA ALA A 2 17.50 7.28 -1.06
C ALA A 2 16.35 6.59 -0.31
N ARG A 3 15.37 6.08 -1.05
CA ARG A 3 14.29 5.28 -0.48
C ARG A 3 14.78 3.84 -0.49
N ASN A 4 14.72 3.16 0.65
CA ASN A 4 15.09 1.77 0.78
C ASN A 4 13.86 0.86 0.64
N LEU A 5 14.10 -0.39 0.27
CA LEU A 5 13.08 -1.43 0.23
C LEU A 5 12.70 -1.81 1.66
N TRP A 6 11.41 -1.84 1.95
CA TRP A 6 10.90 -2.45 3.17
C TRP A 6 10.11 -3.72 2.83
N ILE A 7 10.45 -4.82 3.46
CA ILE A 7 9.80 -6.11 3.23
C ILE A 7 9.58 -6.82 4.57
N GLY A 8 8.42 -7.44 4.70
CA GLY A 8 8.08 -8.18 5.91
C GLY A 8 6.59 -8.36 6.08
N LYS A 9 6.18 -8.80 7.27
CA LYS A 9 4.78 -8.79 7.70
C LYS A 9 4.48 -7.49 8.43
N PRO A 10 3.21 -7.05 8.48
CA PRO A 10 2.82 -5.97 9.37
C PRO A 10 3.33 -6.23 10.81
N GLY A 11 3.99 -5.23 11.40
CA GLY A 11 4.66 -5.34 12.69
C GLY A 11 6.06 -5.99 12.68
N LEU A 12 6.49 -6.55 11.55
CA LEU A 12 7.81 -7.16 11.35
C LEU A 12 8.43 -6.71 10.02
N LEU A 13 8.11 -5.51 9.58
CA LEU A 13 8.75 -4.88 8.41
C LEU A 13 10.22 -4.61 8.73
N ARG A 14 11.08 -4.99 7.78
CA ARG A 14 12.52 -4.72 7.85
C ARG A 14 12.95 -3.92 6.62
N GLU A 15 13.75 -2.92 6.86
CA GLU A 15 14.42 -2.16 5.82
C GLU A 15 15.61 -2.97 5.28
N ILE A 16 15.64 -3.14 3.96
CA ILE A 16 16.79 -3.69 3.25
C ILE A 16 17.54 -2.53 2.65
N SER A 17 18.66 -2.16 3.27
CA SER A 17 19.47 -1.02 2.84
C SER A 17 20.25 -1.28 1.56
N GLN A 18 20.49 -2.55 1.26
CA GLN A 18 21.21 -2.96 0.07
C GLN A 18 20.28 -2.98 -1.15
N ALA A 19 20.69 -2.30 -2.23
CA ALA A 19 19.95 -2.31 -3.47
C ALA A 19 19.85 -3.73 -4.05
N ALA A 20 18.68 -4.09 -4.56
CA ALA A 20 18.54 -5.32 -5.32
C ALA A 20 19.35 -5.24 -6.62
N LYS A 21 20.09 -6.30 -6.96
CA LYS A 21 20.80 -6.44 -8.23
C LYS A 21 19.83 -6.42 -9.42
N SER A 22 18.70 -7.07 -9.25
CA SER A 22 17.61 -7.05 -10.22
C SER A 22 16.28 -6.98 -9.52
N TRP A 23 15.36 -6.26 -10.14
CA TRP A 23 14.01 -6.07 -9.66
C TRP A 23 13.05 -6.13 -10.86
N ASP A 24 12.34 -7.22 -10.98
CA ASP A 24 11.29 -7.41 -11.99
C ASP A 24 9.91 -7.24 -11.34
N ARG A 25 9.07 -6.41 -11.95
CA ARG A 25 7.70 -6.09 -11.51
C ARG A 25 6.69 -6.40 -12.59
N SER A 26 6.86 -7.45 -13.31
CA SER A 26 5.98 -7.82 -14.41
C SER A 26 4.59 -8.22 -13.90
N PRO A 27 3.53 -7.44 -14.19
CA PRO A 27 2.18 -7.86 -13.88
C PRO A 27 1.77 -9.02 -14.80
N ASP A 28 1.07 -9.99 -14.26
CA ASP A 28 0.43 -11.04 -15.03
C ASP A 28 -0.89 -10.50 -15.59
N LEU A 29 -0.88 -10.11 -16.85
CA LEU A 29 -2.03 -9.53 -17.52
C LEU A 29 -3.12 -10.54 -17.81
N ASN A 30 -2.76 -11.84 -17.94
CA ASN A 30 -3.67 -12.94 -18.24
C ASN A 30 -4.62 -12.65 -19.43
N VAL A 31 -4.12 -11.92 -20.44
CA VAL A 31 -4.89 -11.59 -21.64
C VAL A 31 -4.87 -12.77 -22.60
N SER A 32 -6.07 -13.21 -23.00
CA SER A 32 -6.24 -14.22 -24.05
C SER A 32 -6.64 -13.55 -25.36
N GLU A 33 -5.90 -13.83 -26.42
CA GLU A 33 -6.19 -13.35 -27.78
C GLU A 33 -6.88 -14.45 -28.58
N PHE A 34 -8.01 -14.15 -29.15
CA PHE A 34 -8.74 -15.02 -30.07
C PHE A 34 -8.78 -14.36 -31.45
N ARG A 35 -8.35 -15.09 -32.47
CA ARG A 35 -8.43 -14.66 -33.88
C ARG A 35 -9.53 -15.44 -34.60
N SER A 36 -10.46 -14.71 -35.23
CA SER A 36 -11.40 -15.34 -36.16
C SER A 36 -10.71 -15.69 -37.48
N LEU A 37 -11.32 -16.58 -38.26
CA LEU A 37 -10.86 -16.92 -39.59
C LEU A 37 -10.83 -15.70 -40.57
N GLU A 38 -11.61 -14.67 -40.26
CA GLU A 38 -11.66 -13.42 -41.03
C GLU A 38 -10.63 -12.38 -40.53
N GLY A 39 -9.76 -12.76 -39.59
CA GLY A 39 -8.69 -11.90 -39.09
C GLY A 39 -9.10 -10.93 -37.96
N HIS A 40 -10.34 -10.96 -37.49
CA HIS A 40 -10.75 -10.17 -36.33
C HIS A 40 -10.10 -10.69 -35.04
N VAL A 41 -9.58 -9.78 -34.23
CA VAL A 41 -8.97 -10.08 -32.94
C VAL A 41 -9.91 -9.71 -31.82
N THR A 42 -10.20 -10.65 -30.94
CA THR A 42 -10.94 -10.42 -29.69
C THR A 42 -10.02 -10.68 -28.52
N LEU A 43 -9.92 -9.72 -27.62
CA LEU A 43 -9.14 -9.84 -26.40
C LEU A 43 -10.07 -10.07 -25.20
N VAL A 44 -9.73 -11.07 -24.39
CA VAL A 44 -10.37 -11.32 -23.10
C VAL A 44 -9.32 -11.12 -22.03
N ALA A 45 -9.57 -10.17 -21.14
CA ALA A 45 -8.70 -9.86 -20.02
C ALA A 45 -9.49 -10.00 -18.71
N PRO A 46 -8.87 -10.49 -17.63
CA PRO A 46 -9.51 -10.49 -16.33
C PRO A 46 -9.71 -9.03 -15.86
N PRO A 47 -10.71 -8.77 -15.02
CA PRO A 47 -10.98 -7.41 -14.53
C PRO A 47 -9.88 -6.86 -13.61
N ARG A 48 -8.92 -7.69 -13.23
CA ARG A 48 -7.75 -7.33 -12.42
C ARG A 48 -6.54 -8.13 -12.88
N THR A 49 -5.40 -7.45 -12.92
CA THR A 49 -4.08 -8.08 -13.09
C THR A 49 -3.55 -8.58 -11.75
N THR A 50 -2.72 -9.60 -11.77
CA THR A 50 -2.01 -10.10 -10.59
C THR A 50 -0.58 -9.59 -10.62
N ARG A 51 -0.14 -8.92 -9.58
CA ARG A 51 1.24 -8.43 -9.47
C ARG A 51 2.17 -9.59 -9.15
N ARG A 52 3.29 -9.64 -9.89
CA ARG A 52 4.41 -10.52 -9.58
C ARG A 52 5.66 -9.69 -9.39
N MET A 53 6.50 -10.09 -8.45
CA MET A 53 7.78 -9.45 -8.21
C MET A 53 8.86 -10.52 -8.09
N LYS A 54 10.02 -10.25 -8.68
CA LYS A 54 11.23 -11.04 -8.50
C LYS A 54 12.34 -10.11 -8.08
N LEU A 55 12.92 -10.38 -6.93
CA LEU A 55 14.00 -9.60 -6.35
C LEU A 55 15.22 -10.49 -6.23
N ALA A 56 16.38 -10.04 -6.67
CA ALA A 56 17.63 -10.71 -6.47
C ALA A 56 18.63 -9.76 -5.80
N PHE A 57 19.24 -10.24 -4.73
CA PHE A 57 20.25 -9.54 -3.95
C PHE A 57 21.57 -10.28 -4.03
N GLU A 58 22.67 -9.55 -4.19
CA GLU A 58 24.03 -10.06 -4.04
C GLU A 58 24.68 -9.41 -2.81
N TRP A 59 25.47 -10.18 -2.10
CA TRP A 59 26.23 -9.70 -0.93
C TRP A 59 25.36 -9.24 0.23
N LEU A 60 24.17 -9.80 0.37
CA LEU A 60 23.24 -9.43 1.42
C LEU A 60 23.82 -9.80 2.80
N GLU A 61 23.67 -8.90 3.75
CA GLU A 61 24.10 -9.13 5.12
C GLU A 61 23.36 -10.32 5.76
N PRO A 62 24.00 -11.04 6.69
CA PRO A 62 23.42 -12.24 7.27
C PRO A 62 22.05 -12.05 7.89
N GLU A 63 21.82 -10.92 8.54
CA GLU A 63 20.55 -10.62 9.21
C GLU A 63 19.43 -10.38 8.21
N ASP A 64 19.69 -9.65 7.13
CA ASP A 64 18.70 -9.39 6.07
C ASP A 64 18.41 -10.68 5.29
N ALA A 65 19.46 -11.47 5.00
CA ALA A 65 19.30 -12.78 4.41
C ALA A 65 18.44 -13.71 5.27
N GLN A 66 18.67 -13.77 6.58
CA GLN A 66 17.86 -14.56 7.52
C GLN A 66 16.41 -14.06 7.57
N HIS A 67 16.20 -12.74 7.50
CA HIS A 67 14.84 -12.18 7.45
C HIS A 67 14.08 -12.68 6.22
N LEU A 68 14.66 -12.61 5.03
CA LEU A 68 14.04 -13.10 3.79
C LEU A 68 13.79 -14.61 3.83
N VAL A 69 14.75 -15.39 4.37
CA VAL A 69 14.57 -16.84 4.56
C VAL A 69 13.44 -17.15 5.52
N ARG A 70 13.29 -16.40 6.61
CA ARG A 70 12.16 -16.56 7.57
C ARG A 70 10.83 -16.28 6.88
N LEU A 71 10.74 -15.22 6.05
CA LEU A 71 9.53 -14.92 5.29
C LEU A 71 9.17 -16.07 4.35
N ALA A 72 10.14 -16.58 3.60
CA ALA A 72 9.93 -17.68 2.66
C ALA A 72 9.53 -18.98 3.38
N ARG A 73 10.16 -19.29 4.51
CA ARG A 73 9.81 -20.44 5.36
C ARG A 73 8.57 -20.23 6.22
N ARG A 74 7.97 -19.03 6.14
CA ARG A 74 6.75 -18.69 6.89
C ARG A 74 6.91 -18.71 8.41
N ILE A 75 8.11 -18.41 8.90
CA ILE A 75 8.42 -18.35 10.32
C ILE A 75 8.22 -16.92 10.81
N SER A 76 7.25 -16.72 11.70
CA SER A 76 6.88 -15.37 12.16
C SER A 76 7.72 -14.85 13.32
N GLY A 77 8.59 -15.67 13.90
CA GLY A 77 9.45 -15.28 15.02
C GLY A 77 9.40 -16.28 16.18
N PRO A 78 10.21 -16.08 17.24
CA PRO A 78 10.17 -16.91 18.43
C PRO A 78 8.77 -16.91 19.07
N GLY A 79 8.24 -18.08 19.38
CA GLY A 79 6.93 -18.24 20.04
C GLY A 79 5.72 -18.27 19.12
N MET A 80 5.89 -18.01 17.82
CA MET A 80 4.80 -18.06 16.83
C MET A 80 4.79 -19.34 15.98
N LEU A 81 5.41 -20.39 16.45
CA LEU A 81 5.38 -21.71 15.82
C LEU A 81 3.94 -22.25 15.83
N GLY A 82 3.44 -22.61 14.65
CA GLY A 82 2.12 -23.22 14.51
C GLY A 82 0.97 -22.25 14.19
N GLN A 83 1.18 -20.94 14.21
CA GLN A 83 0.17 -20.02 13.67
C GLN A 83 0.14 -20.13 12.15
N ASN A 84 -1.07 -20.26 11.60
CA ASN A 84 -1.24 -20.29 10.16
C ASN A 84 -0.93 -18.92 9.57
N VAL A 85 0.27 -18.78 9.07
CA VAL A 85 0.85 -17.52 8.56
C VAL A 85 0.10 -16.99 7.34
N TYR A 86 -0.81 -17.76 6.75
CA TYR A 86 -1.60 -17.40 5.58
C TYR A 86 -2.94 -16.75 5.88
N ALA A 87 -3.55 -17.01 6.99
CA ALA A 87 -4.75 -16.31 7.41
C ALA A 87 -4.34 -14.90 7.88
N GLY A 88 -4.30 -13.94 6.99
CA GLY A 88 -3.89 -12.56 7.25
C GLY A 88 -2.38 -12.31 7.38
N GLY A 89 -1.55 -13.32 7.13
CA GLY A 89 -0.08 -13.23 7.29
C GLY A 89 0.70 -12.97 6.01
N SER A 90 0.14 -12.22 5.09
CA SER A 90 0.79 -11.88 3.83
C SER A 90 1.98 -10.95 4.02
N VAL A 91 2.95 -11.07 3.13
CA VAL A 91 4.12 -10.22 3.10
C VAL A 91 3.75 -8.88 2.49
N VAL A 92 4.27 -7.82 3.05
CA VAL A 92 4.24 -6.46 2.49
C VAL A 92 5.56 -6.22 1.79
N VAL A 93 5.49 -5.61 0.62
CA VAL A 93 6.65 -5.05 -0.08
C VAL A 93 6.37 -3.58 -0.31
N LEU A 94 7.11 -2.72 0.38
CA LEU A 94 7.06 -1.28 0.17
C LEU A 94 8.20 -0.93 -0.78
N ASP A 95 7.81 -0.75 -2.03
CA ASP A 95 8.70 -0.50 -3.13
C ASP A 95 9.24 0.94 -3.09
N PRO A 96 10.55 1.16 -3.03
CA PRO A 96 11.12 2.51 -3.00
C PRO A 96 10.83 3.34 -4.27
N ALA A 97 10.48 2.69 -5.37
CA ALA A 97 10.09 3.38 -6.60
C ALA A 97 8.59 3.65 -6.71
N SER A 98 7.79 3.14 -5.78
CA SER A 98 6.36 3.47 -5.74
C SER A 98 6.19 4.92 -5.30
N VAL A 99 5.48 5.69 -6.12
CA VAL A 99 5.18 7.10 -5.85
C VAL A 99 3.83 7.31 -5.19
N ASN A 100 2.95 6.29 -5.19
CA ASN A 100 1.66 6.34 -4.52
C ASN A 100 1.23 4.94 -4.12
N LEU A 101 1.07 4.71 -2.81
CA LEU A 101 0.70 3.42 -2.23
C LEU A 101 -0.82 3.15 -2.25
N LEU A 102 -1.63 4.09 -2.70
CA LEU A 102 -3.06 3.87 -2.87
C LEU A 102 -3.32 2.88 -4.02
N ASP A 103 -4.42 2.14 -3.94
CA ASP A 103 -4.89 1.34 -5.09
C ASP A 103 -5.11 2.25 -6.32
N PRO A 104 -4.84 1.79 -7.55
CA PRO A 104 -5.02 2.59 -8.75
C PRO A 104 -6.42 3.22 -8.88
N LEU A 105 -7.47 2.47 -8.56
CA LEU A 105 -8.84 3.01 -8.60
C LEU A 105 -9.07 4.03 -7.48
N GLN A 106 -8.58 3.75 -6.29
CA GLN A 106 -8.67 4.67 -5.15
C GLN A 106 -7.95 6.00 -5.43
N ALA A 107 -6.74 5.96 -6.01
CA ALA A 107 -6.01 7.15 -6.42
C ALA A 107 -6.74 7.95 -7.52
N ALA A 108 -7.43 7.25 -8.42
CA ALA A 108 -8.27 7.86 -9.45
C ALA A 108 -9.65 8.32 -8.94
N GLY A 109 -9.95 8.14 -7.64
CA GLY A 109 -11.25 8.46 -7.08
C GLY A 109 -12.37 7.51 -7.52
N GLN A 110 -12.03 6.32 -7.98
CA GLN A 110 -12.96 5.31 -8.48
C GLN A 110 -13.11 4.17 -7.49
N SER A 111 -14.22 3.45 -7.57
CA SER A 111 -14.51 2.27 -6.75
C SER A 111 -15.26 1.24 -7.57
N ARG A 112 -15.09 -0.03 -7.22
CA ARG A 112 -15.91 -1.13 -7.75
C ARG A 112 -17.14 -1.38 -6.90
N ASP A 113 -17.12 -0.95 -5.66
CA ASP A 113 -18.30 -0.92 -4.80
C ASP A 113 -19.12 0.34 -5.12
N VAL A 114 -20.39 0.13 -5.44
CA VAL A 114 -21.35 1.22 -5.74
C VAL A 114 -21.53 2.21 -4.57
N ARG A 115 -21.07 1.85 -3.39
CA ARG A 115 -21.09 2.70 -2.18
C ARG A 115 -19.74 3.30 -1.84
N GLY A 116 -18.66 2.92 -2.56
CA GLY A 116 -17.29 3.37 -2.29
C GLY A 116 -16.68 2.84 -0.99
N GLY A 117 -17.35 1.92 -0.30
CA GLY A 117 -16.91 1.40 1.00
C GLY A 117 -15.65 0.52 0.95
N ASP A 118 -15.23 0.08 -0.23
CA ASP A 118 -13.97 -0.61 -0.45
C ASP A 118 -12.74 0.32 -0.38
N HIS A 119 -12.95 1.64 -0.52
CA HIS A 119 -11.88 2.62 -0.59
C HIS A 119 -11.96 3.73 0.44
N TRP A 120 -13.15 4.08 0.92
CA TRP A 120 -13.35 5.21 1.82
C TRP A 120 -14.34 4.91 2.94
N PHE A 121 -14.20 5.62 4.05
CA PHE A 121 -15.15 5.59 5.17
C PHE A 121 -15.24 6.96 5.84
N THR A 122 -16.37 7.24 6.44
CA THR A 122 -16.55 8.48 7.24
C THR A 122 -15.89 8.29 8.60
N VAL A 123 -14.94 9.17 8.93
CA VAL A 123 -14.25 9.19 10.22
C VAL A 123 -15.01 10.03 11.23
N ALA A 124 -15.51 11.18 10.80
CA ALA A 124 -16.25 12.13 11.65
C ALA A 124 -17.20 12.97 10.81
N GLY A 125 -18.17 13.61 11.48
CA GLY A 125 -19.17 14.47 10.87
C GLY A 125 -20.22 13.70 10.05
N ASP A 126 -20.96 14.42 9.21
CA ASP A 126 -21.98 13.88 8.31
C ASP A 126 -21.49 14.00 6.86
N MET A 127 -21.12 12.87 6.27
CA MET A 127 -20.70 12.80 4.88
C MET A 127 -21.27 11.56 4.20
N THR A 128 -21.70 11.74 2.97
CA THR A 128 -22.21 10.64 2.13
C THR A 128 -21.32 10.49 0.90
N LEU A 129 -20.84 9.27 0.63
CA LEU A 129 -20.13 8.93 -0.61
C LEU A 129 -21.15 8.77 -1.75
N ARG A 130 -20.88 9.41 -2.88
CA ARG A 130 -21.76 9.33 -4.06
C ARG A 130 -20.92 9.12 -5.33
N PRO A 131 -21.34 8.19 -6.19
CA PRO A 131 -20.79 8.12 -7.54
C PRO A 131 -21.18 9.39 -8.32
N SER A 132 -20.25 9.90 -9.05
CA SER A 132 -20.39 11.04 -9.97
C SER A 132 -20.23 10.59 -11.41
N VAL A 133 -20.08 11.52 -12.35
CA VAL A 133 -19.90 11.20 -13.76
C VAL A 133 -18.57 10.44 -13.97
N GLY A 134 -18.61 9.35 -14.77
CA GLY A 134 -17.41 8.57 -15.10
C GLY A 134 -16.91 7.65 -14.00
N ASP A 135 -17.81 7.17 -13.12
CA ASP A 135 -17.50 6.28 -11.98
C ASP A 135 -16.54 6.89 -10.94
N VAL A 136 -16.35 8.20 -10.99
CA VAL A 136 -15.58 8.94 -9.97
C VAL A 136 -16.49 9.23 -8.78
N PHE A 137 -15.98 9.00 -7.57
CA PHE A 137 -16.70 9.27 -6.33
C PHE A 137 -16.43 10.68 -5.81
N THR A 138 -17.45 11.24 -5.18
CA THR A 138 -17.38 12.48 -4.41
C THR A 138 -17.90 12.23 -3.01
N GLY A 139 -17.35 12.96 -2.04
CA GLY A 139 -17.89 13.07 -0.70
C GLY A 139 -18.82 14.27 -0.63
N ASP A 140 -20.09 14.05 -0.26
CA ASP A 140 -21.06 15.12 0.00
C ASP A 140 -21.03 15.44 1.49
N CYS A 141 -20.30 16.50 1.87
CA CYS A 141 -20.10 16.91 3.24
C CYS A 141 -21.24 17.83 3.68
N ARG A 142 -21.98 17.43 4.71
CA ARG A 142 -23.04 18.24 5.31
C ARG A 142 -22.57 19.06 6.50
N ASP A 143 -21.38 18.73 7.02
CA ASP A 143 -20.74 19.41 8.13
C ASP A 143 -19.29 19.78 7.78
N VAL A 144 -18.83 20.94 8.18
CA VAL A 144 -17.43 21.40 8.02
C VAL A 144 -16.44 20.55 8.81
N ALA A 145 -16.90 19.87 9.86
CA ALA A 145 -16.10 18.92 10.64
C ALA A 145 -16.01 17.52 10.00
N SER A 146 -16.65 17.31 8.85
CA SER A 146 -16.61 16.02 8.15
C SER A 146 -15.19 15.61 7.82
N ALA A 147 -14.88 14.34 8.10
CA ALA A 147 -13.58 13.73 7.84
C ALA A 147 -13.76 12.39 7.14
N ILE A 148 -12.94 12.15 6.15
CA ILE A 148 -12.91 10.92 5.37
C ILE A 148 -11.58 10.19 5.58
N GLY A 149 -11.65 8.89 5.79
CA GLY A 149 -10.51 7.99 5.85
C GLY A 149 -10.39 7.16 4.58
N TRP A 150 -9.16 6.87 4.18
CA TRP A 150 -8.85 5.94 3.11
C TRP A 150 -8.68 4.53 3.70
N VAL A 151 -9.26 3.54 3.04
CA VAL A 151 -9.24 2.14 3.47
C VAL A 151 -8.15 1.40 2.70
N HIS A 152 -7.36 0.59 3.40
CA HIS A 152 -6.52 -0.42 2.77
C HIS A 152 -7.35 -1.69 2.53
N GLY A 153 -7.28 -2.28 1.32
CA GLY A 153 -8.15 -3.40 0.92
C GLY A 153 -7.96 -4.70 1.72
N THR A 154 -6.96 -4.80 2.61
CA THR A 154 -6.65 -6.03 3.35
C THR A 154 -6.44 -5.79 4.83
N TRP A 155 -5.80 -4.68 5.21
CA TRP A 155 -5.44 -4.38 6.60
C TRP A 155 -6.17 -3.15 7.12
N THR A 156 -6.10 -2.93 8.41
CA THR A 156 -6.73 -1.77 9.10
C THR A 156 -6.10 -0.42 8.74
N GLY A 157 -5.08 -0.42 7.90
CA GLY A 157 -4.34 0.71 7.36
C GLY A 157 -3.16 0.24 6.54
N TRP A 158 -2.38 1.15 5.99
CA TRP A 158 -1.14 0.82 5.28
C TRP A 158 -0.07 0.39 6.27
N PRO A 159 0.59 -0.76 6.02
CA PRO A 159 1.65 -1.24 6.90
C PRO A 159 2.84 -0.29 6.96
N VAL A 160 3.33 -0.04 8.16
CA VAL A 160 4.48 0.81 8.45
C VAL A 160 5.39 0.16 9.49
N ALA A 161 6.60 0.67 9.62
CA ALA A 161 7.51 0.33 10.71
C ALA A 161 7.81 1.56 11.56
N PRO A 162 8.06 1.41 12.86
CA PRO A 162 8.53 2.51 13.71
C PRO A 162 9.76 3.22 13.09
N GLY A 163 9.74 4.55 13.09
CA GLY A 163 10.79 5.37 12.48
C GLY A 163 10.65 5.61 10.97
N MET A 164 9.71 4.94 10.30
CA MET A 164 9.42 5.17 8.88
C MET A 164 8.74 6.52 8.67
N ASN A 165 9.24 7.31 7.73
CA ASN A 165 8.57 8.53 7.29
C ASN A 165 7.47 8.20 6.29
N VAL A 166 6.28 8.75 6.51
CA VAL A 166 5.12 8.63 5.63
C VAL A 166 4.61 10.02 5.33
N SER A 167 4.24 10.25 4.07
CA SER A 167 3.67 11.51 3.64
C SER A 167 2.33 11.26 2.96
N TRP A 168 1.37 12.12 3.26
CA TRP A 168 0.01 12.05 2.77
C TRP A 168 -0.42 13.37 2.16
N MET A 169 -0.99 13.32 0.98
CA MET A 169 -1.61 14.43 0.28
C MET A 169 -3.08 14.10 0.01
N VAL A 170 -3.97 14.96 0.46
CA VAL A 170 -5.40 14.92 0.13
C VAL A 170 -5.61 15.27 -1.35
N PRO A 171 -6.82 15.04 -1.93
CA PRO A 171 -7.11 15.42 -3.29
C PRO A 171 -6.74 16.88 -3.58
N PRO A 172 -6.04 17.15 -4.70
CA PRO A 172 -5.51 18.49 -5.02
C PRO A 172 -6.60 19.53 -5.32
N GLU A 173 -7.84 19.08 -5.58
CA GLU A 173 -9.00 19.96 -5.78
C GLU A 173 -9.55 20.56 -4.47
N TRP A 174 -9.05 20.07 -3.31
CA TRP A 174 -9.46 20.64 -2.04
C TRP A 174 -8.79 21.98 -1.81
N ASP A 175 -9.54 22.93 -1.24
CA ASP A 175 -9.01 24.25 -0.91
C ASP A 175 -7.91 24.13 0.17
N PRO A 176 -6.65 24.47 -0.16
CA PRO A 176 -5.56 24.37 0.80
C PRO A 176 -5.69 25.30 2.00
N ALA A 177 -6.49 26.37 1.90
CA ALA A 177 -6.74 27.27 3.03
C ALA A 177 -7.69 26.65 4.06
N LEU A 178 -8.51 25.67 3.68
CA LEU A 178 -9.54 25.07 4.51
C LEU A 178 -9.24 23.63 4.89
N CYS A 179 -8.61 22.88 3.99
CA CYS A 179 -8.42 21.44 4.19
C CYS A 179 -7.31 21.10 5.19
N THR A 180 -7.44 19.92 5.77
CA THR A 180 -6.44 19.33 6.67
C THR A 180 -6.13 17.92 6.22
N ALA A 181 -4.85 17.59 6.07
CA ALA A 181 -4.34 16.24 5.90
C ALA A 181 -3.93 15.67 7.26
N GLN A 182 -4.18 14.37 7.49
CA GLN A 182 -3.96 13.72 8.77
C GLN A 182 -3.49 12.27 8.55
N LEU A 183 -2.58 11.81 9.39
CA LEU A 183 -2.10 10.43 9.46
C LEU A 183 -2.42 9.88 10.85
N ASP A 184 -3.26 8.85 10.93
CA ASP A 184 -3.62 8.16 12.15
C ASP A 184 -2.80 6.89 12.29
N TRP A 185 -1.93 6.85 13.29
CA TRP A 185 -1.08 5.70 13.60
C TRP A 185 -1.82 4.68 14.44
N LYS A 186 -1.67 3.41 14.09
CA LYS A 186 -2.34 2.28 14.74
C LYS A 186 -1.36 1.19 15.13
N ALA A 187 -1.65 0.51 16.22
CA ALA A 187 -0.94 -0.67 16.69
C ALA A 187 -1.31 -1.93 15.85
N VAL A 188 -0.69 -3.07 16.18
CA VAL A 188 -0.90 -4.35 15.48
C VAL A 188 -2.33 -4.86 15.56
N ASP A 189 -3.05 -4.57 16.63
CA ASP A 189 -4.46 -4.92 16.83
C ASP A 189 -5.43 -3.91 16.21
N GLY A 190 -4.91 -2.89 15.51
CA GLY A 190 -5.68 -1.82 14.90
C GLY A 190 -6.07 -0.70 15.86
N SER A 191 -5.69 -0.77 17.14
CA SER A 191 -5.96 0.30 18.10
C SER A 191 -5.22 1.58 17.74
N TYR A 192 -5.86 2.71 17.99
CA TYR A 192 -5.31 4.04 17.75
C TYR A 192 -4.16 4.36 18.72
N LEU A 193 -3.07 4.91 18.21
CA LEU A 193 -1.91 5.34 18.99
C LEU A 193 -1.79 6.86 19.06
N SER A 194 -1.73 7.50 17.91
CA SER A 194 -1.54 8.96 17.81
C SER A 194 -1.86 9.46 16.41
N THR A 195 -1.93 10.77 16.27
CA THR A 195 -2.19 11.46 15.01
C THR A 195 -1.15 12.54 14.75
N VAL A 196 -0.81 12.70 13.49
CA VAL A 196 -0.10 13.87 12.96
C VAL A 196 -0.99 14.51 11.90
N SER A 197 -1.18 15.84 11.97
CA SER A 197 -2.01 16.58 11.02
C SER A 197 -1.37 17.90 10.62
N ALA A 198 -1.70 18.37 9.42
CA ALA A 198 -1.29 19.66 8.90
C ALA A 198 -2.40 20.28 8.04
N THR A 199 -2.52 21.59 8.07
CA THR A 199 -3.33 22.39 7.13
C THR A 199 -2.60 22.51 5.79
N GLY A 200 -3.32 22.80 4.71
CA GLY A 200 -2.72 22.96 3.39
C GLY A 200 -2.68 21.67 2.56
N GLY A 201 -3.34 20.60 3.04
CA GLY A 201 -3.58 19.40 2.25
C GLY A 201 -2.42 18.41 2.17
N VAL A 202 -1.27 18.68 2.77
CA VAL A 202 -0.12 17.77 2.81
C VAL A 202 0.39 17.64 4.24
N VAL A 203 0.62 16.41 4.68
CA VAL A 203 1.23 16.11 5.99
C VAL A 203 2.31 15.06 5.82
N SER A 204 3.39 15.22 6.56
CA SER A 204 4.45 14.21 6.70
C SER A 204 4.67 13.91 8.17
N GLY A 205 4.86 12.65 8.49
CA GLY A 205 5.07 12.20 9.86
C GLY A 205 5.95 10.97 9.94
N THR A 206 6.65 10.84 11.06
CA THR A 206 7.43 9.65 11.39
C THR A 206 6.58 8.70 12.22
N ALA A 207 6.49 7.45 11.81
CA ALA A 207 5.76 6.43 12.53
C ALA A 207 6.31 6.25 13.96
N PRO A 208 5.48 6.42 15.01
CA PRO A 208 5.93 6.33 16.40
C PRO A 208 6.25 4.88 16.78
N ALA A 209 6.88 4.73 17.95
CA ALA A 209 7.11 3.40 18.52
C ALA A 209 5.78 2.65 18.69
N GLY A 210 5.75 1.38 18.27
CA GLY A 210 4.55 0.54 18.32
C GLY A 210 3.60 0.69 17.13
N ALA A 211 3.83 1.65 16.23
CA ALA A 211 3.03 1.78 15.02
C ALA A 211 3.28 0.61 14.07
N VAL A 212 2.20 0.02 13.61
CA VAL A 212 2.19 -1.08 12.62
C VAL A 212 1.40 -0.69 11.38
N PHE A 213 0.42 0.18 11.53
CA PHE A 213 -0.40 0.68 10.43
C PHE A 213 -0.54 2.19 10.49
N VAL A 214 -0.80 2.79 9.34
CA VAL A 214 -1.21 4.18 9.19
C VAL A 214 -2.49 4.26 8.39
N THR A 215 -3.44 5.09 8.82
CA THR A 215 -4.66 5.40 8.08
C THR A 215 -4.60 6.87 7.66
N PRO A 216 -4.55 7.15 6.35
CA PRO A 216 -4.67 8.51 5.85
C PRO A 216 -6.10 9.02 6.05
N VAL A 217 -6.22 10.24 6.52
CA VAL A 217 -7.49 10.93 6.74
C VAL A 217 -7.40 12.32 6.14
N GLY A 218 -8.49 12.80 5.60
CA GLY A 218 -8.62 14.15 5.09
C GLY A 218 -9.86 14.84 5.63
N ARG A 219 -9.77 16.14 5.86
CA ARG A 219 -10.89 17.02 6.22
C ARG A 219 -10.99 18.10 5.17
N PRO A 220 -12.06 18.17 4.35
CA PRO A 220 -12.22 19.22 3.34
C PRO A 220 -12.38 20.62 3.93
N GLY A 221 -12.86 20.74 5.18
CA GLY A 221 -13.09 22.00 5.87
C GLY A 221 -14.23 22.85 5.28
N LYS A 222 -15.06 22.27 4.43
CA LYS A 222 -16.22 22.92 3.80
C LYS A 222 -17.39 21.95 3.67
N THR A 223 -18.58 22.49 3.49
CA THR A 223 -19.77 21.71 3.12
C THR A 223 -19.90 21.57 1.60
N GLY A 224 -20.71 20.60 1.15
CA GLY A 224 -20.96 20.31 -0.25
C GLY A 224 -20.08 19.22 -0.84
N ALA A 225 -20.14 19.06 -2.15
CA ALA A 225 -19.40 18.03 -2.85
C ALA A 225 -17.88 18.28 -2.82
N THR A 226 -17.13 17.23 -2.57
CA THR A 226 -15.65 17.26 -2.56
C THR A 226 -15.11 16.08 -3.37
N ALA A 227 -14.10 16.32 -4.18
CA ALA A 227 -13.45 15.28 -4.99
C ALA A 227 -12.66 14.31 -4.10
N LEU A 228 -12.56 13.05 -4.52
CA LEU A 228 -11.76 12.01 -3.86
C LEU A 228 -10.57 11.57 -4.73
N ALA A 229 -10.54 11.98 -5.99
CA ALA A 229 -9.46 11.69 -6.94
C ALA A 229 -8.20 12.50 -6.64
N GLY A 230 -7.05 11.92 -6.94
CA GLY A 230 -5.75 12.60 -6.89
C GLY A 230 -5.06 12.58 -5.53
N ALA A 231 -5.60 11.89 -4.55
CA ALA A 231 -4.94 11.67 -3.27
C ALA A 231 -3.66 10.83 -3.44
N CYS A 232 -2.66 11.05 -2.59
CA CYS A 232 -1.38 10.35 -2.69
C CYS A 232 -0.79 10.04 -1.31
N LEU A 233 -0.46 8.76 -1.09
CA LEU A 233 0.24 8.26 0.08
C LEU A 233 1.62 7.76 -0.32
N THR A 234 2.69 8.30 0.27
CA THR A 234 4.06 7.93 -0.06
C THR A 234 4.87 7.56 1.18
N ILE A 235 5.98 6.87 0.97
CA ILE A 235 7.02 6.70 1.99
C ILE A 235 8.13 7.71 1.71
N GLY A 236 8.60 8.40 2.76
CA GLY A 236 9.67 9.39 2.66
C GLY A 236 9.13 10.78 2.33
N GLU A 237 9.62 11.37 1.24
CA GLU A 237 9.32 12.76 0.87
C GLU A 237 7.85 12.99 0.53
N ALA A 238 7.37 14.20 0.81
CA ALA A 238 6.02 14.61 0.46
C ALA A 238 5.79 14.52 -1.05
N PRO A 239 4.61 14.07 -1.50
CA PRO A 239 4.28 14.05 -2.92
C PRO A 239 4.20 15.47 -3.47
N VAL A 240 4.73 15.66 -4.67
CA VAL A 240 4.74 16.96 -5.36
C VAL A 240 3.51 17.15 -6.24
N GLY A 241 2.75 16.08 -6.50
CA GLY A 241 1.56 16.13 -7.33
C GLY A 241 0.87 14.77 -7.42
N TYR A 242 -0.12 14.71 -8.30
CA TYR A 242 -0.85 13.47 -8.56
C TYR A 242 0.08 12.39 -9.15
N ALA A 243 -0.02 11.21 -8.61
CA ALA A 243 0.59 10.01 -9.17
C ALA A 243 -0.44 8.88 -9.23
N LEU A 244 -0.37 8.07 -10.28
CA LEU A 244 -1.17 6.86 -10.37
C LEU A 244 -0.84 5.96 -9.18
N GLY A 245 -1.87 5.34 -8.58
CA GLY A 245 -1.67 4.41 -7.50
C GLY A 245 -0.96 3.14 -7.95
N ASP A 246 0.09 2.76 -7.24
CA ASP A 246 0.73 1.46 -7.42
C ASP A 246 0.09 0.40 -6.52
N GLY A 247 -0.55 0.84 -5.44
CA GLY A 247 -1.08 -0.02 -4.39
C GLY A 247 0.03 -0.63 -3.52
N CYS A 248 -0.41 -1.22 -2.41
CA CYS A 248 0.42 -1.98 -1.50
C CYS A 248 -0.26 -3.33 -1.21
N PRO A 249 -0.44 -4.20 -2.23
CA PRO A 249 -1.17 -5.44 -2.05
C PRO A 249 -0.42 -6.42 -1.14
N PRO A 250 -1.15 -7.32 -0.46
CA PRO A 250 -0.54 -8.44 0.22
C PRO A 250 0.13 -9.38 -0.79
N MET A 251 1.36 -9.80 -0.46
CA MET A 251 2.16 -10.68 -1.30
C MET A 251 2.43 -12.01 -0.60
N ALA A 252 2.55 -13.08 -1.35
CA ALA A 252 3.03 -14.37 -0.87
C ALA A 252 4.37 -14.70 -1.52
N VAL A 253 5.30 -15.24 -0.73
CA VAL A 253 6.55 -15.78 -1.27
C VAL A 253 6.28 -17.13 -1.94
N THR A 254 6.63 -17.23 -3.22
CA THR A 254 6.44 -18.43 -4.04
C THR A 254 7.74 -19.13 -4.40
N GLY A 255 8.87 -18.41 -4.33
CA GLY A 255 10.19 -18.96 -4.60
C GLY A 255 11.26 -18.32 -3.73
N LEU A 256 12.27 -19.09 -3.38
CA LEU A 256 13.47 -18.62 -2.70
C LEU A 256 14.70 -19.36 -3.26
N THR A 257 15.70 -18.60 -3.66
CA THR A 257 17.04 -19.10 -3.91
C THR A 257 17.98 -18.50 -2.88
N ASP A 258 18.87 -19.31 -2.33
CA ASP A 258 19.76 -18.93 -1.26
C ASP A 258 21.12 -19.62 -1.47
N THR A 259 22.10 -18.84 -1.87
CA THR A 259 23.44 -19.33 -2.16
C THR A 259 24.49 -18.55 -1.38
N PRO A 260 25.48 -19.21 -0.78
CA PRO A 260 26.57 -18.50 -0.14
C PRO A 260 27.28 -17.59 -1.15
N SER A 261 27.62 -16.39 -0.73
CA SER A 261 28.52 -15.53 -1.50
C SER A 261 29.95 -16.09 -1.41
N PRO A 262 30.78 -15.89 -2.46
CA PRO A 262 32.23 -16.20 -2.37
C PRO A 262 32.91 -15.48 -1.21
N ARG A 263 32.37 -14.36 -0.76
CA ARG A 263 32.84 -13.62 0.43
C ARG A 263 31.90 -13.86 1.59
N LEU A 264 32.33 -14.71 2.53
CA LEU A 264 31.58 -14.95 3.78
C LEU A 264 31.64 -13.71 4.70
N PRO A 265 30.58 -13.44 5.49
CA PRO A 265 29.36 -14.24 5.68
C PRO A 265 28.18 -13.87 4.78
N TYR A 266 28.43 -13.12 3.72
CA TYR A 266 27.38 -12.62 2.82
C TYR A 266 26.68 -13.74 2.04
N ARG A 267 25.45 -13.49 1.62
CA ARG A 267 24.59 -14.43 0.89
C ARG A 267 23.99 -13.77 -0.35
N ASN A 268 23.76 -14.57 -1.38
CA ASN A 268 23.00 -14.16 -2.56
C ASN A 268 21.60 -14.75 -2.46
N ILE A 269 20.59 -13.90 -2.40
CA ILE A 269 19.19 -14.28 -2.18
C ILE A 269 18.37 -13.83 -3.40
N GLY A 270 17.62 -14.78 -3.96
CA GLY A 270 16.52 -14.48 -4.88
C GLY A 270 15.20 -14.80 -4.21
N ILE A 271 14.21 -13.91 -4.33
CA ILE A 271 12.88 -14.11 -3.79
C ILE A 271 11.82 -13.78 -4.85
N ASP A 272 10.89 -14.70 -5.05
CA ASP A 272 9.75 -14.54 -5.93
C ASP A 272 8.49 -14.31 -5.08
N LEU A 273 7.71 -13.31 -5.48
CA LEU A 273 6.50 -12.89 -4.78
C LEU A 273 5.34 -12.80 -5.76
N VAL A 274 4.16 -13.17 -5.29
CA VAL A 274 2.91 -13.04 -6.05
C VAL A 274 1.86 -12.36 -5.17
N GLU A 275 1.10 -11.46 -5.76
CA GLU A 275 -0.05 -10.83 -5.12
C GLU A 275 -1.08 -11.89 -4.72
N VAL A 276 -1.50 -11.84 -3.46
CA VAL A 276 -2.56 -12.68 -2.94
C VAL A 276 -3.72 -11.80 -2.49
N ARG A 277 -4.93 -12.25 -2.74
CA ARG A 277 -6.10 -11.55 -2.20
C ARG A 277 -6.32 -12.03 -0.79
N GLY A 278 -6.47 -11.09 0.14
CA GLY A 278 -7.03 -11.43 1.44
C GLY A 278 -8.40 -12.06 1.22
N ALA A 279 -8.71 -13.14 1.93
CA ALA A 279 -10.10 -13.54 2.05
C ALA A 279 -10.86 -12.32 2.59
N ALA A 280 -11.90 -11.87 1.88
CA ALA A 280 -12.82 -10.90 2.44
C ALA A 280 -13.38 -11.54 3.72
N ASN A 281 -13.08 -10.93 4.87
CA ASN A 281 -13.69 -11.29 6.15
C ASN A 281 -15.13 -10.85 6.14
#